data_7fbea987182edbaa50d83721ac08dbd8
#
_entry.id   7fbea987182edbaa50d83721ac08dbd8
#
_cell.length_a   1.000
_cell.length_b   1.000
_cell.length_c   1.000
_cell.angle_alpha   90.00
_cell.angle_beta   90.00
_cell.angle_gamma   90.00
#
_symmetry.space_group_name_H-M   'P 1'
#
loop_
_entity.id
_entity.type
_entity.pdbx_description
1 polymer ?
#
loop_
_entity_poly.entity_id
_entity_poly.type
_entity_poly.pdbx_seq_one_letter_code
_entity_poly.pdbx_strand_id
1 'polypeptide(L)'
;MEQNTREDRFSYLMRGIPPSGIRKFFDLIIGRDDIISLGVGEPDFPTPWIIREEAFYHLEQGHTSYTSNWGLKELRDAVSSYLTKYNLHYSSKNEILITVGV
;
A
#
# COMPACT_ATOMS: atom_id res chain seq x y z
N MET A 1 16.27 -34.29 -20.73
CA MET A 1 16.04 -33.38 -19.59
C MET A 1 15.33 -32.18 -20.17
N GLU A 2 14.00 -32.14 -20.11
CA GLU A 2 13.23 -30.95 -20.50
C GLU A 2 13.56 -29.83 -19.54
N GLN A 3 14.04 -28.69 -20.08
CA GLN A 3 14.22 -27.48 -19.30
C GLN A 3 12.84 -26.97 -18.94
N ASN A 4 12.42 -27.26 -17.71
CA ASN A 4 11.21 -26.71 -17.11
C ASN A 4 11.39 -25.19 -17.06
N THR A 5 10.86 -24.46 -18.01
CA THR A 5 10.95 -23.01 -18.09
C THR A 5 10.12 -22.37 -16.98
N ARG A 6 10.45 -21.14 -16.55
CA ARG A 6 9.68 -20.42 -15.49
C ARG A 6 8.18 -20.35 -15.82
N GLU A 7 7.83 -20.32 -17.11
CA GLU A 7 6.46 -20.25 -17.61
C GLU A 7 5.64 -21.51 -17.27
N ASP A 8 6.28 -22.67 -17.15
CA ASP A 8 5.59 -23.93 -16.81
C ASP A 8 5.07 -23.97 -15.37
N ARG A 9 5.50 -23.03 -14.52
CA ARG A 9 5.03 -22.91 -13.13
C ARG A 9 3.72 -22.14 -12.99
N PHE A 10 3.26 -21.46 -14.04
CA PHE A 10 2.03 -20.71 -14.05
C PHE A 10 0.87 -21.53 -14.59
N SER A 11 -0.33 -21.32 -14.06
CA SER A 11 -1.54 -21.90 -14.63
C SER A 11 -1.73 -21.45 -16.09
N TYR A 12 -2.41 -22.25 -16.88
CA TYR A 12 -2.69 -21.95 -18.28
C TYR A 12 -3.33 -20.55 -18.47
N LEU A 13 -4.26 -20.18 -17.58
CA LEU A 13 -4.91 -18.86 -17.63
C LEU A 13 -3.92 -17.72 -17.40
N MET A 14 -2.97 -17.88 -16.47
CA MET A 14 -1.97 -16.88 -16.16
C MET A 14 -0.95 -16.64 -17.28
N ARG A 15 -0.65 -17.68 -18.08
CA ARG A 15 0.26 -17.56 -19.24
C ARG A 15 -0.28 -16.64 -20.32
N GLY A 16 -1.61 -16.53 -20.43
CA GLY A 16 -2.28 -15.67 -21.41
C GLY A 16 -2.43 -14.20 -21.01
N ILE A 17 -2.08 -13.83 -19.76
CA ILE A 17 -2.22 -12.45 -19.28
C ILE A 17 -1.00 -11.63 -19.71
N PRO A 18 -1.14 -10.63 -20.58
CA PRO A 18 -0.03 -9.79 -20.98
C PRO A 18 0.45 -8.91 -19.82
N PRO A 19 1.74 -8.55 -19.76
CA PRO A 19 2.25 -7.56 -18.81
C PRO A 19 1.50 -6.23 -18.94
N SER A 20 1.28 -5.53 -17.83
CA SER A 20 0.63 -4.22 -17.83
C SER A 20 1.39 -3.22 -18.72
N GLY A 21 0.71 -2.65 -19.73
CA GLY A 21 1.28 -1.62 -20.60
C GLY A 21 1.64 -0.33 -19.87
N ILE A 22 0.95 -0.03 -18.77
CA ILE A 22 1.20 1.15 -17.94
C ILE A 22 2.62 1.13 -17.36
N ARG A 23 3.09 -0.02 -16.92
CA ARG A 23 4.44 -0.17 -16.34
C ARG A 23 5.55 0.18 -17.35
N LYS A 24 5.39 -0.22 -18.60
CA LYS A 24 6.33 0.15 -19.69
C LYS A 24 6.41 1.66 -19.91
N PHE A 25 5.30 2.37 -19.67
CA PHE A 25 5.27 3.82 -19.78
C PHE A 25 6.07 4.48 -18.65
N PHE A 26 5.93 4.00 -17.42
CA PHE A 26 6.70 4.52 -16.30
C PHE A 26 8.20 4.27 -16.45
N ASP A 27 8.59 3.10 -16.96
CA ASP A 27 10.01 2.77 -17.20
C ASP A 27 10.69 3.75 -18.19
N LEU A 28 9.94 4.42 -19.05
CA LEU A 28 10.46 5.41 -20.00
C LEU A 28 10.75 6.78 -19.36
N ILE A 29 10.12 7.08 -18.24
CA ILE A 29 10.22 8.39 -17.58
C ILE A 29 11.00 8.36 -16.27
N ILE A 30 11.28 7.17 -15.73
CA ILE A 30 12.11 7.01 -14.53
C ILE A 30 13.50 7.59 -14.79
N GLY A 31 13.94 8.51 -13.92
CA GLY A 31 15.26 9.15 -14.00
C GLY A 31 15.38 10.26 -15.06
N ARG A 32 14.25 10.77 -15.56
CA ARG A 32 14.20 11.91 -16.47
C ARG A 32 13.72 13.15 -15.73
N ASP A 33 14.64 14.05 -15.44
CA ASP A 33 14.37 15.33 -14.72
C ASP A 33 13.73 16.39 -15.65
N ASP A 34 13.72 16.15 -16.96
CA ASP A 34 13.16 17.04 -17.99
C ASP A 34 11.66 16.79 -18.23
N ILE A 35 11.05 15.81 -17.53
CA ILE A 35 9.65 15.43 -17.72
C ILE A 35 8.89 15.64 -16.39
N ILE A 36 7.80 16.40 -16.45
CA ILE A 36 6.83 16.47 -15.37
C ILE A 36 5.84 15.30 -15.54
N SER A 37 5.93 14.30 -14.66
CA SER A 37 5.03 13.15 -14.71
C SER A 37 3.70 13.46 -14.00
N LEU A 38 2.60 13.25 -14.71
CA LEU A 38 1.24 13.23 -14.15
C LEU A 38 0.64 11.81 -14.16
N GLY A 39 1.49 10.80 -14.26
CA GLY A 39 1.07 9.41 -14.48
C GLY A 39 0.62 8.70 -13.22
N VAL A 40 1.17 9.04 -12.06
CA VAL A 40 0.79 8.45 -10.76
C VAL A 40 0.11 9.52 -9.93
N GLY A 41 -1.08 9.18 -9.40
CA GLY A 41 -1.81 10.07 -8.50
C GLY A 41 -1.27 9.98 -7.08
N GLU A 42 -0.11 10.56 -6.83
CA GLU A 42 0.49 10.63 -5.49
C GLU A 42 0.63 12.08 -5.02
N PRO A 43 0.59 12.35 -3.70
CA PRO A 43 0.83 13.66 -3.17
C PRO A 43 2.25 14.14 -3.49
N ASP A 44 2.38 15.38 -3.96
CA ASP A 44 3.67 16.03 -4.25
C ASP A 44 4.40 16.52 -2.98
N PHE A 45 3.79 16.37 -1.83
CA PHE A 45 4.36 16.74 -0.55
C PHE A 45 4.88 15.50 0.20
N PRO A 46 6.05 15.58 0.84
CA PRO A 46 6.49 14.52 1.72
C PRO A 46 5.53 14.37 2.91
N THR A 47 5.42 13.15 3.42
CA THR A 47 4.65 12.91 4.66
C THR A 47 5.07 13.90 5.75
N PRO A 48 4.12 14.55 6.44
CA PRO A 48 4.42 15.51 7.51
C PRO A 48 5.43 14.95 8.52
N TRP A 49 6.35 15.81 8.95
CA TRP A 49 7.48 15.37 9.77
C TRP A 49 7.05 14.68 11.07
N ILE A 50 5.99 15.16 11.71
CA ILE A 50 5.46 14.57 12.95
C ILE A 50 5.03 13.10 12.77
N ILE A 51 4.43 12.76 11.63
CA ILE A 51 4.03 11.38 11.32
C ILE A 51 5.27 10.51 11.10
N ARG A 52 6.30 11.05 10.43
CA ARG A 52 7.56 10.33 10.21
C ARG A 52 8.31 10.10 11.53
N GLU A 53 8.33 11.08 12.40
CA GLU A 53 8.99 11.01 13.71
C GLU A 53 8.33 9.95 14.60
N GLU A 54 7.00 9.92 14.68
CA GLU A 54 6.26 8.87 15.38
C GLU A 54 6.56 7.48 14.82
N ALA A 55 6.66 7.34 13.50
CA ALA A 55 7.03 6.06 12.88
C ALA A 55 8.45 5.61 13.30
N PHE A 56 9.43 6.52 13.32
CA PHE A 56 10.78 6.23 13.79
C PHE A 56 10.80 5.87 15.28
N TYR A 57 10.09 6.64 16.10
CA TYR A 57 9.97 6.35 17.53
C TYR A 57 9.45 4.93 17.79
N HIS A 58 8.37 4.53 17.14
CA HIS A 58 7.81 3.20 17.31
C HIS A 58 8.72 2.09 16.78
N LEU A 59 9.49 2.34 15.70
CA LEU A 59 10.51 1.41 15.23
C LEU A 59 11.64 1.24 16.25
N GLU A 60 12.14 2.32 16.85
CA GLU A 60 13.17 2.29 17.90
C GLU A 60 12.67 1.56 19.17
N GLN A 61 11.38 1.65 19.48
CA GLN A 61 10.77 0.89 20.59
C GLN A 61 10.58 -0.60 20.26
N GLY A 62 10.93 -1.04 19.05
CA GLY A 62 10.82 -2.43 18.63
C GLY A 62 9.40 -2.89 18.28
N HIS A 63 8.50 -1.97 17.96
CA HIS A 63 7.13 -2.29 17.53
C HIS A 63 7.13 -2.82 16.09
N THR A 64 7.76 -3.96 15.86
CA THR A 64 7.97 -4.58 14.53
C THR A 64 7.31 -5.95 14.38
N SER A 65 6.52 -6.39 15.36
CA SER A 65 5.83 -7.67 15.33
C SER A 65 4.49 -7.61 14.59
N TYR A 66 3.95 -8.80 14.28
CA TYR A 66 2.61 -8.90 13.69
C TYR A 66 1.54 -8.36 14.63
N THR A 67 0.51 -7.76 14.04
CA THR A 67 -0.71 -7.33 14.73
C THR A 67 -1.84 -8.34 14.49
N SER A 68 -3.03 -8.02 14.99
CA SER A 68 -4.25 -8.72 14.59
C SER A 68 -4.46 -8.60 13.07
N ASN A 69 -5.09 -9.59 12.45
CA ASN A 69 -5.51 -9.53 11.03
C ASN A 69 -6.44 -8.34 10.72
N TRP A 70 -7.08 -7.78 11.72
CA TRP A 70 -7.89 -6.57 11.61
C TRP A 70 -7.06 -5.28 11.68
N GLY A 71 -5.77 -5.37 11.99
CA GLY A 71 -4.90 -4.25 12.30
C GLY A 71 -4.92 -3.85 13.78
N LEU A 72 -4.12 -2.86 14.15
CA LEU A 72 -4.06 -2.32 15.51
C LEU A 72 -5.42 -1.81 15.96
N LYS A 73 -5.83 -2.21 17.18
CA LYS A 73 -7.11 -1.77 17.76
C LYS A 73 -7.17 -0.25 17.92
N GLU A 74 -6.09 0.32 18.41
CA GLU A 74 -5.93 1.77 18.64
C GLU A 74 -6.12 2.56 17.34
N LEU A 75 -5.56 2.07 16.23
CA LEU A 75 -5.73 2.69 14.90
C LEU A 75 -7.18 2.59 14.45
N ARG A 76 -7.83 1.43 14.61
CA ARG A 76 -9.25 1.25 14.24
C ARG A 76 -10.16 2.15 15.07
N ASP A 77 -9.88 2.31 16.37
CA ASP A 77 -10.63 3.21 17.26
C ASP A 77 -10.45 4.68 16.81
N ALA A 78 -9.23 5.07 16.45
CA ALA A 78 -8.95 6.41 15.94
C ALA A 78 -9.65 6.68 14.61
N VAL A 79 -9.66 5.71 13.67
CA VAL A 79 -10.39 5.80 12.39
C VAL A 79 -11.89 5.92 12.65
N SER A 80 -12.47 5.08 13.52
CA SER A 80 -13.89 5.18 13.91
C SER A 80 -14.23 6.57 14.45
N SER A 81 -13.43 7.08 15.37
CA SER A 81 -13.61 8.42 15.92
C SER A 81 -13.47 9.52 14.86
N TYR A 82 -12.52 9.41 13.95
CA TYR A 82 -12.32 10.38 12.88
C TYR A 82 -13.51 10.47 11.94
N LEU A 83 -14.10 9.32 11.58
CA LEU A 83 -15.22 9.23 10.66
C LEU A 83 -16.49 9.88 11.20
N THR A 84 -16.64 10.01 12.53
CA THR A 84 -17.80 10.71 13.13
C THR A 84 -17.89 12.17 12.70
N LYS A 85 -16.77 12.83 12.35
CA LYS A 85 -16.75 14.20 11.82
C LYS A 85 -17.52 14.34 10.50
N TYR A 86 -17.68 13.23 9.79
CA TYR A 86 -18.40 13.14 8.52
C TYR A 86 -19.78 12.51 8.69
N ASN A 87 -20.26 12.37 9.93
CA ASN A 87 -21.50 11.68 10.28
C ASN A 87 -21.52 10.21 9.82
N LEU A 88 -20.34 9.57 9.80
CA LEU A 88 -20.16 8.15 9.51
C LEU A 88 -19.86 7.43 10.82
N HIS A 89 -20.62 6.39 11.14
CA HIS A 89 -20.52 5.64 12.38
C HIS A 89 -20.24 4.18 12.07
N TYR A 90 -18.98 3.76 12.25
CA TYR A 90 -18.52 2.38 12.06
C TYR A 90 -17.91 1.84 13.36
N SER A 91 -18.26 0.62 13.69
CA SER A 91 -17.69 -0.07 14.85
C SER A 91 -16.22 -0.46 14.56
N SER A 92 -15.32 0.01 15.40
CA SER A 92 -13.90 -0.38 15.32
C SER A 92 -13.68 -1.88 15.53
N LYS A 93 -14.66 -2.58 16.10
CA LYS A 93 -14.56 -4.00 16.43
C LYS A 93 -14.66 -4.90 15.19
N ASN A 94 -15.57 -4.59 14.26
CA ASN A 94 -15.96 -5.50 13.18
C ASN A 94 -16.34 -4.84 11.85
N GLU A 95 -16.21 -3.51 11.74
CA GLU A 95 -16.56 -2.78 10.52
C GLU A 95 -15.38 -1.99 9.94
N ILE A 96 -14.21 -2.07 10.59
CA ILE A 96 -12.97 -1.41 10.14
C ILE A 96 -11.85 -2.45 10.03
N LEU A 97 -11.25 -2.54 8.86
CA LEU A 97 -10.09 -3.36 8.56
C LEU A 97 -8.94 -2.47 8.09
N ILE A 98 -7.76 -2.64 8.66
CA ILE A 98 -6.55 -1.93 8.23
C ILE A 98 -5.78 -2.82 7.26
N THR A 99 -5.52 -2.29 6.06
CA THR A 99 -4.83 -2.99 4.98
C THR A 99 -3.63 -2.19 4.48
N VAL A 100 -2.73 -2.85 3.75
CA VAL A 100 -1.61 -2.22 3.05
C VAL A 100 -2.04 -1.94 1.61
N GLY A 101 -2.69 -0.78 1.42
CA GLY A 101 -3.34 -0.43 0.16
C GLY A 101 -4.78 -1.00 0.07
N VAL A 102 -5.38 -0.86 -1.09
CA VAL A 102 -6.77 -1.25 -1.38
C VAL A 102 -6.79 -2.46 -2.30
#